data_056e65a5beea8d7c00bbb476434f621f
#
_entry.id   056e65a5beea8d7c00bbb476434f621f
#
_cell.length_a   1.000
_cell.length_b   1.000
_cell.length_c   1.000
_cell.angle_alpha   90.00
_cell.angle_beta   90.00
_cell.angle_gamma   90.00
#
_symmetry.space_group_name_H-M   'P 1'
#
loop_
_entity.id
_entity.type
_entity.pdbx_description
1 polymer ?
#
loop_
_entity_poly.entity_id
_entity_poly.type
_entity_poly.pdbx_seq_one_letter_code
_entity_poly.pdbx_strand_id
1 'polypeptide(L)'
;RAPIPTHFRAHYPATKARAEAMVLAANRPELATCALRPHLIWGPGDNHLLPRIVARARAGRLRFVGSGEKRIDCTYIDNAVAAHLKAYDSLWPGSAHAGKAYFISNGEPIAL
;
A
#
# COMPACT_ATOMS: atom_id res chain seq x y z
N ARG A 1 -8.23 -8.22 -10.85
CA ARG A 1 -7.86 -8.25 -9.43
C ARG A 1 -6.56 -9.04 -9.30
N ALA A 2 -5.49 -8.45 -8.75
CA ALA A 2 -4.26 -9.18 -8.48
C ALA A 2 -4.53 -10.25 -7.40
N PRO A 3 -4.17 -11.53 -7.63
CA PRO A 3 -4.40 -12.58 -6.65
C PRO A 3 -3.55 -12.36 -5.40
N ILE A 4 -4.06 -12.79 -4.25
CA ILE A 4 -3.29 -12.84 -3.01
C ILE A 4 -2.37 -14.07 -3.09
N PRO A 5 -1.06 -13.95 -2.87
CA PRO A 5 -0.15 -15.10 -2.83
C PRO A 5 -0.56 -16.09 -1.74
N THR A 6 -0.30 -17.37 -1.97
CA THR A 6 -0.55 -18.44 -0.98
C THR A 6 0.66 -18.73 -0.10
N HIS A 7 1.86 -18.33 -0.54
CA HIS A 7 3.11 -18.52 0.20
C HIS A 7 3.79 -17.19 0.48
N PHE A 8 4.21 -16.99 1.73
CA PHE A 8 4.85 -15.77 2.21
C PHE A 8 6.19 -16.12 2.89
N ARG A 9 7.22 -15.33 2.62
CA ARG A 9 8.56 -15.47 3.23
C ARG A 9 8.69 -14.82 4.61
N ALA A 10 7.68 -14.06 5.05
CA ALA A 10 7.68 -13.35 6.32
C ALA A 10 6.26 -13.30 6.93
N HIS A 11 6.18 -13.17 8.25
CA HIS A 11 4.90 -13.13 8.95
C HIS A 11 4.07 -11.89 8.64
N TYR A 12 4.70 -10.72 8.50
CA TYR A 12 3.98 -9.47 8.24
C TYR A 12 3.13 -9.52 6.95
N PRO A 13 3.69 -9.87 5.76
CA PRO A 13 2.86 -10.01 4.56
C PRO A 13 1.75 -11.05 4.70
N ALA A 14 2.02 -12.16 5.37
CA ALA A 14 1.03 -13.22 5.60
C ALA A 14 -0.16 -12.72 6.43
N THR A 15 0.11 -12.03 7.54
CA THR A 15 -0.95 -11.48 8.42
C THR A 15 -1.75 -10.38 7.72
N LYS A 16 -1.11 -9.50 6.94
CA LYS A 16 -1.79 -8.46 6.16
C LYS A 16 -2.69 -9.07 5.07
N ALA A 17 -2.22 -10.08 4.37
CA ALA A 17 -3.01 -10.79 3.36
C ALA A 17 -4.24 -11.49 3.98
N ARG A 18 -4.06 -12.12 5.14
CA ARG A 18 -5.16 -12.73 5.89
C ARG A 18 -6.18 -11.69 6.37
N ALA A 19 -5.71 -10.58 6.93
CA ALA A 19 -6.58 -9.47 7.36
C ALA A 19 -7.42 -8.92 6.19
N GLU A 20 -6.80 -8.70 5.03
CA GLU A 20 -7.52 -8.26 3.84
C GLU A 20 -8.59 -9.28 3.42
N ALA A 21 -8.24 -10.56 3.38
CA ALA A 21 -9.19 -11.61 3.01
C ALA A 21 -10.41 -11.62 3.96
N MET A 22 -10.17 -11.47 5.28
CA MET A 22 -11.24 -11.40 6.28
C MET A 22 -12.12 -10.16 6.10
N VAL A 23 -11.52 -8.99 5.86
CA VAL A 23 -12.27 -7.75 5.62
C VAL A 23 -13.14 -7.86 4.38
N LEU A 24 -12.60 -8.35 3.28
CA LEU A 24 -13.36 -8.50 2.04
C LEU A 24 -14.46 -9.58 2.14
N ALA A 25 -14.24 -10.64 2.91
CA ALA A 25 -15.23 -11.67 3.17
C ALA A 25 -16.37 -11.18 4.08
N ALA A 26 -16.13 -10.16 4.90
CA ALA A 26 -17.14 -9.54 5.75
C ALA A 26 -18.11 -8.61 4.99
N ASN A 27 -17.87 -8.36 3.70
CA ASN A 27 -18.75 -7.52 2.89
C ASN A 27 -20.14 -8.18 2.72
N ARG A 28 -21.18 -7.46 3.11
CA ARG A 28 -22.58 -7.92 3.07
C ARG A 28 -23.53 -6.73 3.00
N PRO A 29 -24.83 -6.94 2.79
CA PRO A 29 -25.81 -5.84 2.68
C PRO A 29 -25.82 -4.86 3.86
N GLU A 30 -25.45 -5.30 5.06
CA GLU A 30 -25.45 -4.48 6.27
C GLU A 30 -24.06 -3.88 6.56
N LEU A 31 -23.02 -4.33 5.87
CA LEU A 31 -21.64 -3.91 6.12
C LEU A 31 -20.85 -3.84 4.79
N ALA A 32 -20.68 -2.64 4.27
CA ALA A 32 -19.81 -2.43 3.12
C ALA A 32 -18.33 -2.39 3.57
N THR A 33 -17.49 -3.17 2.90
CA THR A 33 -16.05 -3.20 3.14
C THR A 33 -15.27 -3.03 1.86
N CYS A 34 -14.11 -2.40 1.94
CA CYS A 34 -13.11 -2.41 0.86
C CYS A 34 -11.69 -2.50 1.45
N ALA A 35 -10.72 -2.81 0.62
CA ALA A 35 -9.32 -2.81 1.02
C ALA A 35 -8.52 -1.83 0.17
N LEU A 36 -7.77 -0.95 0.82
CA LEU A 36 -6.81 -0.07 0.16
C LEU A 36 -5.40 -0.65 0.35
N ARG A 37 -4.63 -0.72 -0.73
CA ARG A 37 -3.27 -1.24 -0.79
C ARG A 37 -2.31 -0.11 -1.17
N PRO A 38 -1.98 0.82 -0.26
CA PRO A 38 -1.01 1.87 -0.58
C PRO A 38 0.37 1.25 -0.81
N HIS A 39 1.02 1.67 -1.89
CA HIS A 39 2.38 1.27 -2.18
C HIS A 39 3.33 2.26 -1.52
N LEU A 40 4.32 1.77 -0.79
CA LEU A 40 5.45 2.49 -0.22
C LEU A 40 5.13 3.96 0.19
N ILE A 41 4.42 4.12 1.31
CA ILE A 41 4.02 5.45 1.79
C ILE A 41 5.25 6.21 2.31
N TRP A 42 5.35 7.50 1.94
CA TRP A 42 6.39 8.41 2.40
C TRP A 42 5.83 9.83 2.59
N GLY A 43 6.51 10.66 3.36
CA GLY A 43 6.13 12.06 3.58
C GLY A 43 6.50 12.56 4.97
N PRO A 44 6.01 13.73 5.39
CA PRO A 44 6.19 14.24 6.74
C PRO A 44 5.75 13.22 7.80
N GLY A 45 6.56 13.04 8.83
CA GLY A 45 6.32 12.05 9.88
C GLY A 45 6.79 10.63 9.55
N ASP A 46 7.38 10.38 8.37
CA ASP A 46 8.00 9.09 8.07
C ASP A 46 9.23 8.86 8.97
N ASN A 47 9.15 7.87 9.84
CA ASN A 47 10.23 7.48 10.74
C ASN A 47 11.03 6.27 10.23
N HIS A 48 10.67 5.71 9.07
CA HIS A 48 11.19 4.40 8.64
C HIS A 48 11.92 4.44 7.31
N LEU A 49 11.36 5.00 6.26
CA LEU A 49 11.89 4.90 4.91
C LEU A 49 12.94 5.98 4.61
N LEU A 50 12.49 7.24 4.51
CA LEU A 50 13.36 8.34 4.11
C LEU A 50 14.50 8.60 5.08
N PRO A 51 14.29 8.65 6.42
CA PRO A 51 15.39 8.87 7.35
C PRO A 51 16.50 7.81 7.26
N ARG A 52 16.10 6.55 7.02
CA ARG A 52 17.07 5.44 6.87
C ARG A 52 17.86 5.53 5.57
N ILE A 53 17.21 5.91 4.48
CA ILE A 53 17.88 6.12 3.18
C ILE A 53 18.89 7.27 3.32
N VAL A 54 18.45 8.41 3.84
CA VAL A 54 19.31 9.59 4.04
C VAL A 54 20.49 9.29 4.96
N ALA A 55 20.26 8.62 6.08
CA ALA A 55 21.31 8.24 7.01
C ALA A 55 22.36 7.33 6.35
N ARG A 56 21.92 6.35 5.57
CA ARG A 56 22.83 5.46 4.82
C ARG A 56 23.60 6.20 3.72
N ALA A 57 22.93 7.10 3.00
CA ALA A 57 23.57 7.92 1.97
C ALA A 57 24.68 8.81 2.58
N ARG A 58 24.37 9.52 3.68
CA ARG A 58 25.33 10.36 4.40
C ARG A 58 26.52 9.58 4.95
N ALA A 59 26.30 8.34 5.35
CA ALA A 59 27.37 7.44 5.84
C ALA A 59 28.16 6.75 4.70
N GLY A 60 27.90 7.06 3.42
CA GLY A 60 28.52 6.36 2.28
C GLY A 60 28.17 4.88 2.19
N ARG A 61 27.07 4.44 2.83
CA ARG A 61 26.64 3.03 2.92
C ARG A 61 25.43 2.70 2.08
N LEU A 62 24.95 3.65 1.28
CA LEU A 62 23.87 3.39 0.34
C LEU A 62 24.40 2.50 -0.78
N ARG A 63 23.75 1.37 -0.97
CA ARG A 63 24.10 0.43 -2.03
C ARG A 63 22.91 0.23 -2.95
N PHE A 64 23.15 0.31 -4.24
CA PHE A 64 22.18 -0.11 -5.24
C PHE A 64 22.11 -1.64 -5.29
N VAL A 65 20.91 -2.17 -5.39
CA VAL A 65 20.66 -3.60 -5.51
C VAL A 65 20.20 -3.90 -6.94
N GLY A 66 21.05 -4.56 -7.69
CA GLY A 66 20.81 -4.88 -9.11
C GLY A 66 21.27 -3.78 -10.05
N SER A 67 20.64 -3.68 -11.23
CA SER A 67 21.04 -2.73 -12.30
C SER A 67 20.59 -1.28 -12.08
N GLY A 68 19.81 -0.99 -11.04
CA GLY A 68 19.17 0.33 -10.85
C GLY A 68 17.97 0.60 -11.77
N GLU A 69 17.60 -0.36 -12.61
CA GLU A 69 16.48 -0.22 -13.57
C GLU A 69 15.12 -0.58 -12.97
N LYS A 70 15.11 -1.09 -11.74
CA LYS A 70 13.86 -1.44 -11.06
C LYS A 70 13.03 -0.19 -10.81
N ARG A 71 11.82 -0.20 -11.33
CA ARG A 71 10.87 0.88 -11.10
C ARG A 71 10.08 0.62 -9.81
N ILE A 72 9.97 1.66 -9.00
CA ILE A 72 9.15 1.68 -7.80
C ILE A 72 8.11 2.78 -7.94
N ASP A 73 6.86 2.43 -7.68
CA ASP A 73 5.82 3.41 -7.47
C ASP A 73 5.71 3.69 -5.97
N CYS A 74 5.41 4.91 -5.61
CA CYS A 74 5.30 5.36 -4.21
C CYS A 74 3.97 6.06 -4.00
N THR A 75 3.59 6.21 -2.74
CA THR A 75 2.41 6.98 -2.36
C THR A 75 2.83 8.09 -1.39
N TYR A 76 2.63 9.34 -1.77
CA TYR A 76 2.80 10.45 -0.82
C TYR A 76 1.70 10.40 0.24
N ILE A 77 2.02 10.75 1.47
CA ILE A 77 1.10 10.58 2.62
C ILE A 77 -0.25 11.26 2.40
N ASP A 78 -0.29 12.47 1.86
CA ASP A 78 -1.54 13.17 1.62
C ASP A 78 -2.41 12.47 0.57
N ASN A 79 -1.79 11.84 -0.43
CA ASN A 79 -2.52 11.03 -1.42
C ASN A 79 -3.08 9.75 -0.80
N ALA A 80 -2.34 9.14 0.14
CA ALA A 80 -2.86 8.01 0.90
C ALA A 80 -4.06 8.42 1.76
N VAL A 81 -3.97 9.55 2.46
CA VAL A 81 -5.07 10.13 3.25
C VAL A 81 -6.28 10.42 2.36
N ALA A 82 -6.07 11.12 1.25
CA ALA A 82 -7.14 11.44 0.29
C ALA A 82 -7.84 10.17 -0.24
N ALA A 83 -7.08 9.10 -0.52
CA ALA A 83 -7.65 7.83 -0.95
C ALA A 83 -8.55 7.20 0.13
N HIS A 84 -8.16 7.28 1.42
CA HIS A 84 -8.97 6.79 2.53
C HIS A 84 -10.26 7.61 2.70
N LEU A 85 -10.18 8.93 2.61
CA LEU A 85 -11.36 9.80 2.70
C LEU A 85 -12.32 9.55 1.54
N LYS A 86 -11.80 9.46 0.30
CA LYS A 86 -12.63 9.10 -0.87
C LYS A 86 -13.29 7.73 -0.74
N ALA A 87 -12.56 6.75 -0.19
CA ALA A 87 -13.14 5.43 0.07
C ALA A 87 -14.26 5.52 1.11
N TYR A 88 -14.06 6.28 2.19
CA TYR A 88 -15.09 6.51 3.20
C TYR A 88 -16.35 7.15 2.59
N ASP A 89 -16.19 8.22 1.80
CA ASP A 89 -17.30 8.97 1.20
C ASP A 89 -18.07 8.16 0.15
N SER A 90 -17.41 7.18 -0.50
CA SER A 90 -17.99 6.41 -1.61
C SER A 90 -18.37 4.98 -1.25
N LEU A 91 -18.09 4.52 -0.02
CA LEU A 91 -18.33 3.16 0.41
C LEU A 91 -19.65 3.04 1.19
N TRP A 92 -20.63 2.41 0.55
CA TRP A 92 -21.90 2.01 1.18
C TRP A 92 -22.33 0.64 0.69
N PRO A 93 -23.26 -0.04 1.36
CA PRO A 93 -23.78 -1.32 0.90
C PRO A 93 -24.31 -1.26 -0.53
N GLY A 94 -23.80 -2.14 -1.39
CA GLY A 94 -24.16 -2.15 -2.83
C GLY A 94 -23.39 -1.17 -3.70
N SER A 95 -22.51 -0.34 -3.13
CA SER A 95 -21.66 0.56 -3.94
C SER A 95 -20.71 -0.21 -4.85
N ALA A 96 -20.27 0.42 -5.93
CA ALA A 96 -19.32 -0.16 -6.89
C ALA A 96 -17.96 -0.53 -6.24
N HIS A 97 -17.67 0.00 -5.06
CA HIS A 97 -16.42 -0.22 -4.32
C HIS A 97 -16.51 -1.32 -3.27
N ALA A 98 -17.73 -1.72 -2.88
CA ALA A 98 -17.96 -2.75 -1.88
C ALA A 98 -17.37 -4.11 -2.30
N GLY A 99 -16.70 -4.79 -1.39
CA GLY A 99 -16.06 -6.08 -1.61
C GLY A 99 -14.82 -6.06 -2.50
N LYS A 100 -14.23 -4.89 -2.79
CA LYS A 100 -13.10 -4.75 -3.71
C LYS A 100 -11.82 -4.27 -3.01
N ALA A 101 -10.68 -4.57 -3.65
CA ALA A 101 -9.37 -4.08 -3.24
C ALA A 101 -8.77 -3.17 -4.32
N TYR A 102 -8.11 -2.08 -3.90
CA TYR A 102 -7.54 -1.06 -4.76
C TYR A 102 -6.08 -0.79 -4.40
N PHE A 103 -5.20 -0.78 -5.40
CA PHE A 103 -3.86 -0.25 -5.23
C PHE A 103 -3.91 1.29 -5.23
N ILE A 104 -3.16 1.88 -4.32
CA ILE A 104 -3.01 3.33 -4.21
C ILE A 104 -1.53 3.67 -4.42
N SER A 105 -1.28 4.56 -5.37
CA SER A 105 0.06 5.07 -5.67
C SER A 105 -0.05 6.47 -6.27
N ASN A 106 1.08 7.15 -6.45
CA ASN A 106 1.10 8.42 -7.16
C ASN A 106 0.91 8.25 -8.69
N GLY A 107 1.07 7.02 -9.22
CA GLY A 107 0.99 6.75 -10.65
C GLY A 107 2.23 7.21 -11.43
N GLU A 108 3.33 7.50 -10.75
CA GLU A 108 4.59 7.98 -11.30
C GLU A 108 5.75 7.06 -10.90
N PRO A 109 5.85 5.85 -11.50
CA PRO A 109 6.93 4.93 -11.14
C PRO A 109 8.30 5.51 -11.51
N ILE A 110 9.18 5.59 -10.51
CA ILE A 110 10.57 6.06 -10.65
C ILE A 110 11.55 4.89 -10.70
N ALA A 111 12.64 5.03 -11.44
CA ALA A 111 13.76 4.10 -11.38
C ALA A 111 14.58 4.34 -10.09
N LEU A 112 15.07 3.25 -9.51
CA LEU A 112 15.92 3.28 -8.31
C LEU A 112 17.37 3.36 -8.67
#